data_7cf95a6848fb3b9299d7f49afa463f8e
#
_entry.id   7cf95a6848fb3b9299d7f49afa463f8e
#
_cell.length_a   1.000
_cell.length_b   1.000
_cell.length_c   1.000
_cell.angle_alpha   90.00
_cell.angle_beta   90.00
_cell.angle_gamma   90.00
#
_symmetry.space_group_name_H-M   'P 1'
#
loop_
_entity.id
_entity.type
_entity.pdbx_description
1 polymer ?
#
loop_
_entity_poly.entity_id
_entity_poly.type
_entity_poly.pdbx_seq_one_letter_code
_entity_poly.pdbx_strand_id
1 'polypeptide(L)'
;YRADKSAIAGIESLSIEGLELEPDFSPSTHLYRMETKDSKVVVAAKATSEYARINGIGKIELTDGLNELNVEVISEDGKNRENYTIMLYNTSNLLSVSSPDGKGKRIVNIDSYSGMTGTHENPFRLLRGWKENLSGDNTMKWYDTSAAPFIIFSLTGIYTINHIEFRDCKMVESGWANVPGYSVYVSTTDTLDVSWTEIIRETGVASINEKVKSFDPVDARFVKFVPSKGDNAVRIYGFDIYGQFKEAIDRN
;
A
#
# COMPACT_ATOMS: atom_id res chain seq x y z
N TYR A 1 36.08 -3.11 35.24
CA TYR A 1 35.43 -4.42 34.94
C TYR A 1 33.96 -4.31 35.33
N ARG A 2 33.04 -4.42 34.35
CA ARG A 2 31.59 -4.43 34.59
C ARG A 2 31.13 -5.89 34.72
N ALA A 3 30.66 -6.29 35.91
CA ALA A 3 30.32 -7.68 36.19
C ALA A 3 29.03 -8.14 35.51
N ASP A 4 28.03 -7.22 35.36
CA ASP A 4 26.71 -7.52 34.78
C ASP A 4 26.48 -6.75 33.51
N LYS A 5 25.96 -7.44 32.48
CA LYS A 5 25.55 -6.85 31.23
C LYS A 5 24.17 -6.19 31.38
N SER A 6 23.96 -5.09 30.66
CA SER A 6 22.68 -4.38 30.66
C SER A 6 21.58 -5.19 29.98
N ALA A 7 20.41 -5.25 30.61
CA ALA A 7 19.20 -5.87 30.08
C ALA A 7 18.30 -4.85 29.30
N ILE A 8 18.72 -3.58 29.18
CA ILE A 8 17.93 -2.52 28.56
C ILE A 8 18.01 -2.63 27.03
N ALA A 9 16.84 -2.70 26.37
CA ALA A 9 16.69 -2.81 24.92
C ALA A 9 15.88 -1.65 24.29
N GLY A 10 15.54 -0.57 25.02
CA GLY A 10 14.76 0.55 24.50
C GLY A 10 15.59 1.55 23.68
N ILE A 11 14.91 2.51 23.04
CA ILE A 11 15.53 3.63 22.32
C ILE A 11 15.20 4.99 22.95
N GLU A 12 16.16 5.92 22.86
CA GLU A 12 15.99 7.35 23.24
C GLU A 12 15.45 8.16 22.07
N SER A 13 15.80 7.80 20.83
CA SER A 13 15.36 8.49 19.64
C SER A 13 15.26 7.56 18.45
N LEU A 14 14.30 7.89 17.57
CA LEU A 14 14.12 7.32 16.24
C LEU A 14 13.81 8.48 15.31
N SER A 15 14.41 8.52 14.13
CA SER A 15 14.15 9.54 13.11
C SER A 15 14.42 9.01 11.72
N ILE A 16 13.80 9.65 10.74
CA ILE A 16 14.14 9.51 9.32
C ILE A 16 14.54 10.89 8.83
N GLU A 17 15.69 10.99 8.18
CA GLU A 17 16.21 12.26 7.69
C GLU A 17 15.21 12.93 6.73
N GLY A 18 14.83 14.18 7.04
CA GLY A 18 13.90 14.97 6.22
C GLY A 18 12.42 14.60 6.35
N LEU A 19 12.04 13.65 7.22
CA LEU A 19 10.65 13.24 7.44
C LEU A 19 10.27 13.35 8.92
N GLU A 20 9.01 13.72 9.17
CA GLU A 20 8.43 13.69 10.51
C GLU A 20 7.74 12.35 10.75
N LEU A 21 7.98 11.74 11.92
CA LEU A 21 7.32 10.50 12.31
C LEU A 21 5.84 10.74 12.63
N GLU A 22 4.97 9.84 12.22
CA GLU A 22 3.53 9.88 12.54
C GLU A 22 3.11 8.55 13.20
N PRO A 23 2.70 8.56 14.49
CA PRO A 23 2.72 9.70 15.41
C PRO A 23 4.14 10.18 15.76
N ASP A 24 4.24 11.32 16.44
CA ASP A 24 5.51 11.82 16.98
C ASP A 24 6.24 10.74 17.77
N PHE A 25 7.57 10.80 17.76
CA PHE A 25 8.38 9.81 18.45
C PHE A 25 8.03 9.70 19.94
N SER A 26 7.83 8.47 20.38
CA SER A 26 7.77 8.09 21.79
C SER A 26 8.43 6.73 21.99
N PRO A 27 9.23 6.51 23.05
CA PRO A 27 9.84 5.21 23.33
C PRO A 27 8.85 4.04 23.45
N SER A 28 7.59 4.34 23.79
CA SER A 28 6.50 3.36 23.92
C SER A 28 5.70 3.15 22.63
N THR A 29 5.98 3.91 21.58
CA THR A 29 5.34 3.78 20.27
C THR A 29 6.17 2.89 19.37
N HIS A 30 5.60 1.74 18.98
CA HIS A 30 6.30 0.73 18.20
C HIS A 30 5.87 0.68 16.73
N LEU A 31 4.94 1.53 16.29
CA LEU A 31 4.45 1.58 14.93
C LEU A 31 4.26 3.02 14.46
N TYR A 32 4.95 3.35 13.39
CA TYR A 32 4.90 4.65 12.70
C TYR A 32 4.41 4.48 11.28
N ARG A 33 3.72 5.51 10.75
CA ARG A 33 3.23 5.54 9.37
C ARG A 33 3.52 6.88 8.74
N MET A 34 4.10 6.89 7.55
CA MET A 34 4.44 8.11 6.83
C MET A 34 4.57 7.86 5.34
N GLU A 35 4.65 8.94 4.57
CA GLU A 35 4.90 8.87 3.14
C GLU A 35 6.13 9.68 2.73
N THR A 36 6.73 9.29 1.61
CA THR A 36 7.82 10.01 0.95
C THR A 36 7.68 9.91 -0.56
N LYS A 37 8.36 10.81 -1.27
CA LYS A 37 8.61 10.71 -2.72
C LYS A 37 10.06 10.36 -3.03
N ASP A 38 10.86 10.13 -2.02
CA ASP A 38 12.26 9.76 -2.19
C ASP A 38 12.40 8.25 -2.44
N SER A 39 13.33 7.87 -3.30
CA SER A 39 13.64 6.46 -3.56
C SER A 39 14.55 5.84 -2.51
N LYS A 40 14.96 6.61 -1.52
CA LYS A 40 15.83 6.18 -0.42
C LYS A 40 15.66 7.08 0.79
N VAL A 41 15.90 6.54 1.97
CA VAL A 41 15.87 7.27 3.24
C VAL A 41 17.07 6.90 4.12
N VAL A 42 17.32 7.72 5.13
CA VAL A 42 18.30 7.42 6.17
C VAL A 42 17.57 7.29 7.49
N VAL A 43 17.56 6.10 8.06
CA VAL A 43 16.97 5.81 9.37
C VAL A 43 18.05 5.97 10.43
N ALA A 44 17.78 6.73 11.46
CA ALA A 44 18.66 6.91 12.62
C ALA A 44 17.93 6.57 13.91
N ALA A 45 18.61 5.91 14.83
CA ALA A 45 18.09 5.64 16.16
C ALA A 45 19.25 5.66 17.18
N LYS A 46 18.91 6.00 18.43
CA LYS A 46 19.82 5.95 19.55
C LYS A 46 19.24 5.07 20.65
N ALA A 47 19.98 4.05 21.07
CA ALA A 47 19.57 3.18 22.16
C ALA A 47 19.66 3.88 23.52
N THR A 48 18.78 3.51 24.44
CA THR A 48 18.82 3.96 25.86
C THR A 48 20.08 3.49 26.56
N SER A 49 20.57 2.30 26.22
CA SER A 49 21.85 1.79 26.71
C SER A 49 22.92 1.91 25.63
N GLU A 50 24.06 2.54 25.93
CA GLU A 50 25.22 2.63 25.03
C GLU A 50 25.79 1.26 24.63
N TYR A 51 25.49 0.22 25.38
CA TYR A 51 25.93 -1.16 25.14
C TYR A 51 24.91 -2.00 24.36
N ALA A 52 23.71 -1.48 24.12
CA ALA A 52 22.74 -2.15 23.28
C ALA A 52 23.14 -2.06 21.79
N ARG A 53 22.65 -3.03 21.03
CA ARG A 53 22.87 -3.12 19.58
C ARG A 53 21.61 -2.69 18.85
N ILE A 54 21.76 -1.92 17.78
CA ILE A 54 20.64 -1.50 16.93
C ILE A 54 20.86 -2.08 15.52
N ASN A 55 19.84 -2.72 14.98
CA ASN A 55 19.76 -3.18 13.59
C ASN A 55 18.69 -2.37 12.85
N GLY A 56 18.75 -2.32 11.51
CA GLY A 56 17.75 -1.65 10.68
C GLY A 56 17.89 -0.14 10.57
N ILE A 57 19.08 0.42 10.88
CA ILE A 57 19.43 1.82 10.74
C ILE A 57 20.37 2.06 9.55
N GLY A 58 20.48 3.31 9.11
CA GLY A 58 21.33 3.73 8.01
C GLY A 58 20.54 4.00 6.74
N LYS A 59 21.22 3.95 5.60
CA LYS A 59 20.62 4.19 4.29
C LYS A 59 19.84 2.97 3.81
N ILE A 60 18.59 3.19 3.44
CA ILE A 60 17.67 2.16 2.94
C ILE A 60 17.11 2.63 1.59
N GLU A 61 17.24 1.79 0.57
CA GLU A 61 16.58 1.99 -0.74
C GLU A 61 15.10 1.55 -0.62
N LEU A 62 14.21 2.32 -1.24
CA LEU A 62 12.77 2.08 -1.21
C LEU A 62 12.27 1.58 -2.55
N THR A 63 11.32 0.65 -2.50
CA THR A 63 10.49 0.28 -3.64
C THR A 63 9.25 1.18 -3.72
N ASP A 64 8.55 1.17 -4.84
CA ASP A 64 7.24 1.82 -4.95
C ASP A 64 6.27 1.23 -3.93
N GLY A 65 5.38 2.07 -3.39
CA GLY A 65 4.37 1.69 -2.43
C GLY A 65 4.89 1.45 -1.03
N LEU A 66 4.31 0.47 -0.34
CA LEU A 66 4.58 0.19 1.07
C LEU A 66 5.94 -0.48 1.27
N ASN A 67 6.77 0.15 2.10
CA ASN A 67 8.02 -0.39 2.63
C ASN A 67 7.89 -0.55 4.15
N GLU A 68 8.10 -1.75 4.66
CA GLU A 68 8.13 -2.02 6.09
C GLU A 68 9.57 -1.99 6.57
N LEU A 69 9.94 -0.96 7.34
CA LEU A 69 11.26 -0.79 7.90
C LEU A 69 11.24 -1.18 9.38
N ASN A 70 12.09 -2.11 9.78
CA ASN A 70 12.14 -2.63 11.13
C ASN A 70 13.45 -2.23 11.81
N VAL A 71 13.36 -1.50 12.92
CA VAL A 71 14.46 -1.16 13.80
C VAL A 71 14.40 -2.07 15.02
N GLU A 72 15.37 -2.98 15.14
CA GLU A 72 15.48 -3.91 16.26
C GLU A 72 16.56 -3.42 17.24
N VAL A 73 16.22 -3.33 18.52
CA VAL A 73 17.17 -3.05 19.59
C VAL A 73 17.37 -4.29 20.44
N ILE A 74 18.63 -4.66 20.65
CA ILE A 74 19.03 -5.85 21.42
C ILE A 74 19.85 -5.40 22.63
N SER A 75 19.43 -5.80 23.83
CA SER A 75 20.18 -5.53 25.06
C SER A 75 21.60 -6.12 25.01
N GLU A 76 22.51 -5.58 25.82
CA GLU A 76 23.90 -6.06 25.89
C GLU A 76 24.01 -7.55 26.26
N ASP A 77 23.12 -8.01 27.15
CA ASP A 77 23.06 -9.41 27.55
C ASP A 77 22.39 -10.32 26.50
N GLY A 78 21.82 -9.74 25.44
CA GLY A 78 21.17 -10.43 24.34
C GLY A 78 19.82 -11.05 24.67
N LYS A 79 19.28 -10.84 25.88
CA LYS A 79 18.06 -11.50 26.35
C LYS A 79 16.80 -10.72 26.02
N ASN A 80 16.89 -9.39 25.92
CA ASN A 80 15.76 -8.52 25.60
C ASN A 80 15.90 -7.94 24.22
N ARG A 81 14.75 -7.84 23.53
CA ARG A 81 14.62 -7.25 22.18
C ARG A 81 13.41 -6.38 22.13
N GLU A 82 13.53 -5.22 21.49
CA GLU A 82 12.41 -4.36 21.12
C GLU A 82 12.45 -4.06 19.63
N ASN A 83 11.28 -4.03 18.99
CA ASN A 83 11.12 -3.76 17.57
C ASN A 83 10.27 -2.53 17.37
N TYR A 84 10.73 -1.65 16.51
CA TYR A 84 10.03 -0.44 16.07
C TYR A 84 9.81 -0.55 14.56
N THR A 85 8.55 -0.57 14.14
CA THR A 85 8.17 -0.73 12.74
C THR A 85 7.76 0.61 12.15
N ILE A 86 8.30 0.93 10.98
CA ILE A 86 7.95 2.11 10.21
C ILE A 86 7.33 1.65 8.89
N MET A 87 6.03 1.90 8.73
CA MET A 87 5.29 1.68 7.49
C MET A 87 5.47 2.92 6.61
N LEU A 88 6.44 2.87 5.70
CA LEU A 88 6.83 4.00 4.85
C LEU A 88 6.33 3.79 3.42
N TYR A 89 5.43 4.68 2.96
CA TYR A 89 4.86 4.63 1.62
C TYR A 89 5.65 5.52 0.67
N ASN A 90 6.31 4.92 -0.32
CA ASN A 90 6.93 5.65 -1.41
C ASN A 90 5.88 5.93 -2.49
N THR A 91 5.48 7.19 -2.61
CA THR A 91 4.44 7.64 -3.54
C THR A 91 4.99 8.33 -4.78
N SER A 92 6.30 8.19 -5.08
CA SER A 92 6.94 8.86 -6.22
C SER A 92 6.31 8.53 -7.57
N ASN A 93 5.94 7.27 -7.76
CA ASN A 93 5.34 6.74 -9.00
C ASN A 93 3.85 6.41 -8.85
N LEU A 94 3.18 6.93 -7.81
CA LEU A 94 1.76 6.69 -7.59
C LEU A 94 0.92 7.43 -8.62
N LEU A 95 0.11 6.68 -9.37
CA LEU A 95 -0.76 7.21 -10.45
C LEU A 95 -2.19 7.51 -9.96
N SER A 96 -2.63 6.86 -8.89
CA SER A 96 -4.03 6.87 -8.44
C SER A 96 -4.46 8.18 -7.77
N VAL A 97 -3.53 9.01 -7.32
CA VAL A 97 -3.85 10.25 -6.59
C VAL A 97 -4.25 11.38 -7.54
N SER A 98 -5.37 12.02 -7.25
CA SER A 98 -5.63 13.36 -7.77
C SER A 98 -4.59 14.32 -7.17
N SER A 99 -4.17 15.33 -7.96
CA SER A 99 -3.35 16.43 -7.45
C SER A 99 -3.79 16.87 -6.05
N PRO A 100 -2.89 17.14 -5.09
CA PRO A 100 -3.21 17.49 -3.71
C PRO A 100 -4.18 18.69 -3.58
N ASP A 101 -4.25 19.54 -4.60
CA ASP A 101 -5.15 20.70 -4.67
C ASP A 101 -6.50 20.38 -5.33
N GLY A 102 -6.74 19.12 -5.72
CA GLY A 102 -7.95 18.67 -6.41
C GLY A 102 -8.13 19.23 -7.82
N LYS A 103 -7.18 20.02 -8.34
CA LYS A 103 -7.26 20.71 -9.63
C LYS A 103 -6.54 20.01 -10.77
N GLY A 104 -5.71 19.01 -10.47
CA GLY A 104 -5.00 18.21 -11.47
C GLY A 104 -5.91 17.24 -12.20
N LYS A 105 -5.59 16.94 -13.45
CA LYS A 105 -6.24 15.83 -14.17
C LYS A 105 -5.84 14.53 -13.50
N ARG A 106 -6.82 13.72 -13.11
CA ARG A 106 -6.56 12.36 -12.64
C ARG A 106 -5.88 11.56 -13.75
N ILE A 107 -4.78 10.91 -13.41
CA ILE A 107 -4.12 9.97 -14.33
C ILE A 107 -4.96 8.70 -14.44
N VAL A 108 -5.45 8.20 -13.31
CA VAL A 108 -6.30 7.00 -13.22
C VAL A 108 -7.76 7.43 -13.06
N ASN A 109 -8.64 6.84 -13.87
CA ASN A 109 -10.08 6.97 -13.74
C ASN A 109 -10.71 5.58 -13.65
N ILE A 110 -11.97 5.50 -13.21
CA ILE A 110 -12.75 4.27 -13.30
C ILE A 110 -13.51 4.32 -14.59
N ASP A 111 -13.30 3.31 -15.45
CA ASP A 111 -13.98 3.14 -16.73
C ASP A 111 -15.32 2.44 -16.52
N SER A 112 -15.30 1.26 -15.88
CA SER A 112 -16.47 0.47 -15.62
C SER A 112 -16.27 -0.43 -14.40
N TYR A 113 -17.35 -0.91 -13.82
CA TYR A 113 -17.35 -1.83 -12.69
C TYR A 113 -18.66 -2.63 -12.61
N SER A 114 -18.58 -3.83 -12.04
CA SER A 114 -19.75 -4.61 -11.70
C SER A 114 -20.35 -4.15 -10.37
N GLY A 115 -21.61 -4.37 -10.18
CA GLY A 115 -22.45 -4.21 -9.00
C GLY A 115 -22.12 -3.06 -8.05
N MET A 116 -23.12 -2.32 -7.66
CA MET A 116 -23.10 -1.50 -6.43
C MET A 116 -24.46 -1.64 -5.77
N THR A 117 -24.47 -2.06 -4.52
CA THR A 117 -25.72 -2.36 -3.80
C THR A 117 -26.01 -1.41 -2.66
N GLY A 118 -25.15 -0.43 -2.39
CA GLY A 118 -25.30 0.51 -1.28
C GLY A 118 -25.44 1.97 -1.71
N THR A 119 -26.01 2.79 -0.82
CA THR A 119 -26.18 4.23 -1.01
C THR A 119 -24.97 5.05 -0.57
N HIS A 120 -23.99 4.42 0.10
CA HIS A 120 -22.83 5.08 0.68
C HIS A 120 -21.52 4.78 -0.05
N GLU A 121 -21.52 3.78 -0.92
CA GLU A 121 -20.35 3.36 -1.67
C GLU A 121 -20.15 4.24 -2.91
N ASN A 122 -18.91 4.63 -3.13
CA ASN A 122 -18.51 5.39 -4.31
C ASN A 122 -17.16 4.88 -4.78
N PRO A 123 -17.09 4.07 -5.87
CA PRO A 123 -15.85 3.49 -6.34
C PRO A 123 -14.81 4.53 -6.74
N PHE A 124 -15.22 5.75 -7.13
CA PHE A 124 -14.26 6.83 -7.40
C PHE A 124 -13.44 7.25 -6.19
N ARG A 125 -13.87 6.91 -4.97
CA ARG A 125 -13.11 7.13 -3.74
C ARG A 125 -11.99 6.10 -3.52
N LEU A 126 -11.95 5.00 -4.29
CA LEU A 126 -10.83 4.05 -4.29
C LEU A 126 -9.51 4.72 -4.66
N LEU A 127 -9.57 5.76 -5.49
CA LEU A 127 -8.42 6.44 -6.08
C LEU A 127 -7.98 7.66 -5.26
N ARG A 128 -8.03 7.61 -3.93
CA ARG A 128 -7.67 8.73 -3.05
C ARG A 128 -6.29 8.63 -2.41
N GLY A 129 -5.59 7.54 -2.66
CA GLY A 129 -4.32 7.25 -2.02
C GLY A 129 -4.47 6.69 -0.59
N TRP A 130 -3.38 6.17 -0.06
CA TRP A 130 -3.36 5.44 1.20
C TRP A 130 -3.74 6.31 2.42
N LYS A 131 -3.32 7.59 2.44
CA LYS A 131 -3.50 8.47 3.59
C LYS A 131 -4.97 8.72 3.92
N GLU A 132 -5.82 8.94 2.91
CA GLU A 132 -7.26 9.04 3.09
C GLU A 132 -7.93 7.68 3.36
N ASN A 133 -7.34 6.60 2.89
CA ASN A 133 -7.85 5.26 3.12
C ASN A 133 -7.53 4.75 4.53
N LEU A 134 -6.51 5.32 5.23
CA LEU A 134 -6.13 4.98 6.61
C LEU A 134 -6.83 5.83 7.68
N SER A 135 -7.33 7.00 7.34
CA SER A 135 -7.80 8.02 8.29
C SER A 135 -9.11 7.68 9.04
N GLY A 136 -9.37 6.40 9.28
CA GLY A 136 -10.50 5.96 10.11
C GLY A 136 -11.88 6.08 9.45
N ASP A 137 -11.95 6.49 8.19
CA ASP A 137 -13.17 6.41 7.39
C ASP A 137 -13.38 4.94 6.98
N ASN A 138 -14.03 4.19 7.84
CA ASN A 138 -14.37 2.78 7.65
C ASN A 138 -15.46 2.55 6.58
N THR A 139 -15.77 3.55 5.76
CA THR A 139 -16.76 3.38 4.70
C THR A 139 -16.17 2.60 3.53
N MET A 140 -16.80 1.49 3.19
CA MET A 140 -16.49 0.74 1.96
C MET A 140 -16.57 1.68 0.76
N LYS A 141 -15.61 1.56 -0.15
CA LYS A 141 -15.58 2.37 -1.36
C LYS A 141 -16.20 1.63 -2.54
N TRP A 142 -15.98 0.31 -2.60
CA TRP A 142 -16.61 -0.57 -3.56
C TRP A 142 -17.12 -1.83 -2.87
N TYR A 143 -18.41 -2.08 -3.06
CA TYR A 143 -19.11 -3.25 -2.55
C TYR A 143 -19.84 -3.95 -3.69
N ASP A 144 -19.57 -5.24 -3.90
CA ASP A 144 -20.11 -6.00 -5.00
C ASP A 144 -20.56 -7.40 -4.57
N THR A 145 -21.82 -7.73 -4.84
CA THR A 145 -22.41 -9.04 -4.62
C THR A 145 -22.62 -9.85 -5.90
N SER A 146 -22.24 -9.30 -7.06
CA SER A 146 -22.40 -9.97 -8.36
C SER A 146 -21.68 -11.32 -8.41
N ALA A 147 -22.06 -12.18 -9.35
CA ALA A 147 -21.44 -13.48 -9.55
C ALA A 147 -19.98 -13.36 -10.06
N ALA A 148 -19.70 -12.30 -10.80
CA ALA A 148 -18.40 -12.02 -11.41
C ALA A 148 -17.98 -10.56 -11.14
N PRO A 149 -17.49 -10.25 -9.93
CA PRO A 149 -17.09 -8.91 -9.57
C PRO A 149 -15.86 -8.45 -10.38
N PHE A 150 -15.91 -7.22 -10.88
CA PHE A 150 -14.76 -6.59 -11.54
C PHE A 150 -14.81 -5.08 -11.42
N ILE A 151 -13.64 -4.46 -11.57
CA ILE A 151 -13.48 -3.01 -11.79
C ILE A 151 -12.40 -2.79 -12.84
N ILE A 152 -12.65 -1.86 -13.76
CA ILE A 152 -11.71 -1.46 -14.81
C ILE A 152 -11.30 -0.01 -14.54
N PHE A 153 -10.00 0.19 -14.45
CA PHE A 153 -9.36 1.49 -14.37
C PHE A 153 -8.84 1.88 -15.75
N SER A 154 -9.04 3.13 -16.15
CA SER A 154 -8.45 3.69 -17.37
C SER A 154 -7.39 4.72 -17.02
N LEU A 155 -6.28 4.70 -17.75
CA LEU A 155 -5.20 5.66 -17.65
C LEU A 155 -5.30 6.70 -18.75
N THR A 156 -4.84 7.93 -18.50
CA THR A 156 -4.90 9.04 -19.47
C THR A 156 -3.92 8.90 -20.65
N GLY A 157 -3.05 7.90 -20.60
CA GLY A 157 -2.07 7.53 -21.61
C GLY A 157 -1.69 6.07 -21.45
N ILE A 158 -0.66 5.64 -22.15
CA ILE A 158 0.02 4.38 -21.87
C ILE A 158 1.08 4.64 -20.80
N TYR A 159 1.05 3.84 -19.75
CA TYR A 159 1.99 3.86 -18.64
C TYR A 159 2.65 2.50 -18.52
N THR A 160 3.94 2.48 -18.20
CA THR A 160 4.61 1.26 -17.76
C THR A 160 4.36 1.13 -16.26
N ILE A 161 3.55 0.15 -15.87
CA ILE A 161 3.19 -0.11 -14.47
C ILE A 161 3.95 -1.34 -13.95
N ASN A 162 4.24 -1.37 -12.65
CA ASN A 162 5.03 -2.44 -12.02
C ASN A 162 4.58 -2.79 -10.61
N HIS A 163 3.57 -2.08 -10.08
CA HIS A 163 3.14 -2.27 -8.71
C HIS A 163 1.67 -1.85 -8.51
N ILE A 164 0.95 -2.62 -7.72
CA ILE A 164 -0.40 -2.29 -7.24
C ILE A 164 -0.50 -2.55 -5.75
N GLU A 165 -1.35 -1.77 -5.09
CA GLU A 165 -1.77 -1.99 -3.71
C GLU A 165 -3.28 -1.87 -3.62
N PHE A 166 -3.91 -2.70 -2.81
CA PHE A 166 -5.32 -2.54 -2.49
C PHE A 166 -5.60 -2.96 -1.06
N ARG A 167 -6.73 -2.48 -0.54
CA ARG A 167 -7.21 -2.80 0.79
C ARG A 167 -8.55 -3.44 0.73
N ASP A 168 -8.65 -4.61 1.32
CA ASP A 168 -9.91 -5.30 1.55
C ASP A 168 -10.51 -4.94 2.92
N CYS A 169 -11.61 -5.60 3.26
CA CYS A 169 -12.34 -5.31 4.49
C CYS A 169 -11.52 -5.65 5.74
N LYS A 170 -11.40 -4.68 6.65
CA LYS A 170 -10.75 -4.80 7.96
C LYS A 170 -11.57 -5.58 8.99
N MET A 171 -12.84 -5.88 8.72
CA MET A 171 -13.79 -6.40 9.72
C MET A 171 -13.82 -7.93 9.77
N VAL A 172 -12.66 -8.58 9.81
CA VAL A 172 -12.55 -10.05 9.96
C VAL A 172 -13.24 -10.54 11.23
N GLU A 173 -13.23 -9.73 12.30
CA GLU A 173 -13.87 -10.06 13.58
C GLU A 173 -15.41 -10.17 13.49
N SER A 174 -16.02 -9.57 12.46
CA SER A 174 -17.47 -9.62 12.24
C SER A 174 -17.91 -10.71 11.26
N GLY A 175 -17.00 -11.58 10.80
CA GLY A 175 -17.31 -12.60 9.80
C GLY A 175 -17.54 -12.05 8.39
N TRP A 176 -17.13 -10.81 8.12
CA TRP A 176 -17.23 -10.18 6.82
C TRP A 176 -16.01 -10.53 5.99
N ALA A 177 -16.25 -10.93 4.75
CA ALA A 177 -15.22 -11.49 3.92
C ALA A 177 -14.21 -10.50 3.41
N ASN A 178 -13.04 -11.01 3.35
CA ASN A 178 -11.89 -10.54 2.64
C ASN A 178 -11.92 -10.98 1.16
N VAL A 179 -10.94 -10.53 0.41
CA VAL A 179 -10.66 -10.99 -0.95
C VAL A 179 -9.69 -12.17 -0.87
N PRO A 180 -10.16 -13.42 -0.93
CA PRO A 180 -9.31 -14.62 -0.77
C PRO A 180 -8.46 -14.93 -2.00
N GLY A 181 -8.69 -14.23 -3.09
CA GLY A 181 -7.92 -14.34 -4.33
C GLY A 181 -8.30 -13.23 -5.28
N TYR A 182 -7.47 -13.00 -6.27
CA TYR A 182 -7.73 -12.00 -7.30
C TYR A 182 -6.89 -12.23 -8.55
N SER A 183 -7.36 -11.69 -9.68
CA SER A 183 -6.56 -11.56 -10.90
C SER A 183 -6.50 -10.11 -11.33
N VAL A 184 -5.39 -9.73 -11.96
CA VAL A 184 -5.20 -8.44 -12.59
C VAL A 184 -4.83 -8.62 -14.05
N TYR A 185 -5.49 -7.86 -14.90
CA TYR A 185 -5.30 -7.88 -16.34
C TYR A 185 -4.97 -6.47 -16.81
N VAL A 186 -4.21 -6.38 -17.89
CA VAL A 186 -3.88 -5.11 -18.54
C VAL A 186 -4.25 -5.15 -20.02
N SER A 187 -4.50 -3.96 -20.59
CA SER A 187 -4.67 -3.75 -22.02
C SER A 187 -4.08 -2.38 -22.39
N THR A 188 -3.45 -2.29 -23.56
CA THR A 188 -2.96 -1.03 -24.12
C THR A 188 -3.92 -0.41 -25.13
N THR A 189 -4.93 -1.14 -25.59
CA THR A 189 -5.84 -0.74 -26.68
C THR A 189 -7.23 -0.37 -26.19
N ASP A 190 -7.98 -1.33 -25.68
CA ASP A 190 -9.39 -1.21 -25.34
C ASP A 190 -9.79 -2.14 -24.18
N THR A 191 -11.08 -2.24 -23.91
CA THR A 191 -11.66 -3.06 -22.83
C THR A 191 -12.39 -4.31 -23.34
N LEU A 192 -12.20 -4.69 -24.61
CA LEU A 192 -12.78 -5.91 -25.17
C LEU A 192 -12.13 -7.16 -24.55
N ASP A 193 -12.88 -8.24 -24.47
CA ASP A 193 -12.43 -9.47 -23.79
C ASP A 193 -11.13 -10.06 -24.38
N VAL A 194 -10.91 -9.89 -25.66
CA VAL A 194 -9.71 -10.38 -26.38
C VAL A 194 -8.45 -9.54 -26.14
N SER A 195 -8.60 -8.35 -25.59
CA SER A 195 -7.51 -7.38 -25.42
C SER A 195 -6.78 -7.52 -24.07
N TRP A 196 -7.28 -8.38 -23.18
CA TRP A 196 -6.75 -8.51 -21.83
C TRP A 196 -5.59 -9.49 -21.75
N THR A 197 -4.48 -9.04 -21.15
CA THR A 197 -3.35 -9.89 -20.75
C THR A 197 -3.35 -10.02 -19.22
N GLU A 198 -3.42 -11.25 -18.71
CA GLU A 198 -3.31 -11.51 -17.27
C GLU A 198 -1.86 -11.31 -16.82
N ILE A 199 -1.68 -10.51 -15.77
CA ILE A 199 -0.36 -10.22 -15.19
C ILE A 199 -0.23 -10.72 -13.75
N ILE A 200 -1.34 -10.88 -13.03
CA ILE A 200 -1.37 -11.40 -11.68
C ILE A 200 -2.54 -12.38 -11.55
N ARG A 201 -2.26 -13.51 -10.89
CA ARG A 201 -3.30 -14.42 -10.36
C ARG A 201 -2.87 -14.90 -8.99
N GLU A 202 -3.61 -14.53 -7.96
CA GLU A 202 -3.39 -14.95 -6.58
C GLU A 202 -4.59 -15.70 -6.04
N THR A 203 -4.33 -16.80 -5.33
CA THR A 203 -5.35 -17.64 -4.67
C THR A 203 -4.90 -17.96 -3.26
N GLY A 204 -5.85 -18.19 -2.35
CA GLY A 204 -5.54 -18.51 -0.96
C GLY A 204 -4.84 -17.38 -0.21
N VAL A 205 -5.09 -16.14 -0.61
CA VAL A 205 -4.47 -14.95 0.01
C VAL A 205 -4.99 -14.80 1.43
N ALA A 206 -4.08 -14.69 2.38
CA ALA A 206 -4.43 -14.44 3.77
C ALA A 206 -5.24 -13.14 3.91
N SER A 207 -6.14 -13.11 4.89
CA SER A 207 -6.89 -11.92 5.25
C SER A 207 -5.96 -10.90 5.90
N ILE A 208 -5.36 -10.05 5.08
CA ILE A 208 -4.58 -8.89 5.50
C ILE A 208 -5.26 -7.63 4.98
N ASN A 209 -5.22 -6.57 5.76
CA ASN A 209 -5.86 -5.30 5.40
C ASN A 209 -5.27 -4.65 4.14
N GLU A 210 -4.00 -4.92 3.86
CA GLU A 210 -3.25 -4.36 2.74
C GLU A 210 -2.68 -5.49 1.91
N LYS A 211 -2.90 -5.43 0.61
CA LYS A 211 -2.34 -6.36 -0.37
C LYS A 211 -1.45 -5.58 -1.31
N VAL A 212 -0.19 -5.93 -1.29
CA VAL A 212 0.89 -5.28 -2.03
C VAL A 212 1.44 -6.27 -3.04
N LYS A 213 1.53 -5.88 -4.29
CA LYS A 213 2.06 -6.75 -5.34
C LYS A 213 2.91 -5.97 -6.33
N SER A 214 4.19 -6.31 -6.37
CA SER A 214 5.10 -5.92 -7.44
C SER A 214 5.17 -7.01 -8.50
N PHE A 215 5.38 -6.63 -9.75
CA PHE A 215 5.49 -7.49 -10.91
C PHE A 215 6.42 -6.89 -11.95
N ASP A 216 6.81 -7.67 -12.95
CA ASP A 216 7.64 -7.18 -14.04
C ASP A 216 6.94 -6.01 -14.75
N PRO A 217 7.68 -4.93 -15.10
CA PRO A 217 7.09 -3.77 -15.74
C PRO A 217 6.30 -4.13 -17.00
N VAL A 218 5.08 -3.66 -17.10
CA VAL A 218 4.17 -3.92 -18.22
C VAL A 218 3.44 -2.65 -18.64
N ASP A 219 3.23 -2.51 -19.96
CA ASP A 219 2.51 -1.37 -20.50
C ASP A 219 1.00 -1.54 -20.34
N ALA A 220 0.35 -0.48 -19.88
CA ALA A 220 -1.09 -0.46 -19.65
C ALA A 220 -1.70 0.90 -20.00
N ARG A 221 -2.86 0.86 -20.62
CA ARG A 221 -3.85 1.94 -20.73
C ARG A 221 -5.07 1.64 -19.87
N PHE A 222 -5.36 0.34 -19.71
CA PHE A 222 -6.44 -0.15 -18.86
C PHE A 222 -5.90 -1.22 -17.92
N VAL A 223 -6.41 -1.20 -16.68
CA VAL A 223 -6.13 -2.20 -15.66
C VAL A 223 -7.46 -2.77 -15.18
N LYS A 224 -7.66 -4.07 -15.31
CA LYS A 224 -8.87 -4.77 -14.84
C LYS A 224 -8.53 -5.58 -13.60
N PHE A 225 -9.21 -5.30 -12.51
CA PHE A 225 -9.11 -6.04 -11.25
C PHE A 225 -10.34 -6.95 -11.10
N VAL A 226 -10.09 -8.24 -10.89
CA VAL A 226 -11.12 -9.27 -10.74
C VAL A 226 -10.89 -10.01 -9.43
N PRO A 227 -11.52 -9.58 -8.33
CA PRO A 227 -11.39 -10.25 -7.04
C PRO A 227 -12.30 -11.48 -6.94
N SER A 228 -11.88 -12.47 -6.15
CA SER A 228 -12.74 -13.54 -5.68
C SER A 228 -13.54 -13.07 -4.47
N LYS A 229 -14.77 -13.55 -4.31
CA LYS A 229 -15.57 -13.27 -3.13
C LYS A 229 -15.20 -14.23 -2.00
N GLY A 230 -15.03 -13.70 -0.79
CA GLY A 230 -14.78 -14.51 0.40
C GLY A 230 -16.04 -15.14 0.95
N ASP A 231 -17.09 -14.34 1.15
CA ASP A 231 -18.44 -14.79 1.54
C ASP A 231 -19.45 -14.50 0.42
N ASN A 232 -20.27 -13.48 0.60
CA ASN A 232 -21.31 -13.09 -0.34
C ASN A 232 -20.94 -11.84 -1.16
N ALA A 233 -19.82 -11.20 -0.87
CA ALA A 233 -19.47 -9.92 -1.47
C ALA A 233 -17.97 -9.68 -1.52
N VAL A 234 -17.58 -8.76 -2.40
CA VAL A 234 -16.27 -8.07 -2.38
C VAL A 234 -16.44 -6.73 -1.67
N ARG A 235 -15.46 -6.36 -0.86
CA ARG A 235 -15.41 -5.09 -0.16
C ARG A 235 -14.00 -4.51 -0.25
N ILE A 236 -13.84 -3.42 -0.99
CA ILE A 236 -12.55 -2.75 -1.21
C ILE A 236 -12.62 -1.30 -0.71
N TYR A 237 -11.57 -0.87 -0.02
CA TYR A 237 -11.46 0.48 0.57
C TYR A 237 -10.56 1.42 -0.22
N GLY A 238 -9.55 0.89 -0.89
CA GLY A 238 -8.60 1.67 -1.70
C GLY A 238 -7.93 0.81 -2.73
N PHE A 239 -7.52 1.40 -3.84
CA PHE A 239 -6.76 0.75 -4.90
C PHE A 239 -5.75 1.75 -5.48
N ASP A 240 -4.49 1.41 -5.44
CA ASP A 240 -3.38 2.22 -5.89
C ASP A 240 -2.61 1.53 -7.02
N ILE A 241 -2.26 2.29 -8.04
CA ILE A 241 -1.49 1.84 -9.21
C ILE A 241 -0.25 2.71 -9.29
N TYR A 242 0.91 2.08 -9.46
CA TYR A 242 2.20 2.72 -9.57
C TYR A 242 2.82 2.46 -10.94
N GLY A 243 3.45 3.48 -11.50
CA GLY A 243 4.10 3.37 -12.80
C GLY A 243 4.61 4.72 -13.32
N GLN A 244 5.14 4.68 -14.53
CA GLN A 244 5.70 5.84 -15.19
C GLN A 244 5.03 6.07 -16.55
N PHE A 245 4.86 7.34 -16.92
CA PHE A 245 4.32 7.70 -18.23
C PHE A 245 5.22 7.19 -19.35
N LYS A 246 4.63 6.56 -20.34
CA LYS A 246 5.31 6.06 -21.52
C LYS A 246 4.98 6.89 -22.76
N GLU A 247 3.69 6.95 -23.12
CA GLU A 247 3.26 7.66 -24.32
C GLU A 247 1.82 8.18 -24.23
N ALA A 248 1.53 9.23 -24.98
CA ALA A 248 0.16 9.74 -25.13
C ALA A 248 -0.66 8.83 -26.06
N ILE A 249 -1.97 8.78 -25.81
CA ILE A 249 -2.91 8.16 -26.75
C ILE A 249 -3.33 9.20 -27.78
N ASP A 250 -3.28 8.85 -29.05
CA ASP A 250 -3.84 9.66 -30.11
C ASP A 250 -5.35 9.76 -29.90
N ARG A 251 -5.83 10.98 -29.71
CA ARG A 251 -7.27 11.28 -29.68
C ARG A 251 -7.71 11.52 -31.12
N ASN A 252 -8.00 10.44 -31.86
CA ASN A 252 -8.72 10.55 -33.13
C ASN A 252 -10.19 10.80 -32.86
#